data_f17734ca0b722b1031c583002af8b1ee
#
_entry.id   f17734ca0b722b1031c583002af8b1ee
#
_cell.length_a   1.000
_cell.length_b   1.000
_cell.length_c   1.000
_cell.angle_alpha   90.00
_cell.angle_beta   90.00
_cell.angle_gamma   90.00
#
_symmetry.space_group_name_H-M   'P 1'
#
loop_
_entity.id
_entity.type
_entity.pdbx_description
1 polymer ?
#
loop_
_entity_poly.entity_id
_entity_poly.type
_entity_poly.pdbx_seq_one_letter_code
_entity_poly.pdbx_strand_id
1 'polypeptide(L)'
;GMVAGDVRLMASLPSMAAVLDKGDDAALAALTADFVALSASRRTYDQLRWIDETGMERVRVDYVQNEPFVVPRERLQNKARRYFFTDTMQLAPGEIFVSPLDLNVEQDRVETPIKPVIRLAMQVKDGAGQLRGIVIANYFGSYLLDKFTEVTEAHEGNVRVNLLNRDGYWLSAPLAADDEAQHLQGNPGRRRATGSTLWWHPS
;
A
#
# COMPACT_ATOMS: atom_id res chain seq x y z
N GLY A 1 13.24 5.86 -5.36
CA GLY A 1 13.32 4.49 -4.84
C GLY A 1 12.53 3.51 -5.71
N MET A 2 12.74 2.20 -5.52
CA MET A 2 12.15 1.12 -6.33
C MET A 2 10.61 1.20 -6.42
N VAL A 3 9.92 1.33 -5.30
CA VAL A 3 8.44 1.36 -5.25
C VAL A 3 7.86 2.53 -6.07
N ALA A 4 8.48 3.72 -5.97
CA ALA A 4 8.07 4.87 -6.79
C ALA A 4 8.31 4.62 -8.29
N GLY A 5 9.37 3.89 -8.63
CA GLY A 5 9.63 3.45 -10.01
C GLY A 5 8.55 2.49 -10.52
N ASP A 6 8.14 1.54 -9.68
CA ASP A 6 7.12 0.56 -10.06
C ASP A 6 5.73 1.21 -10.24
N VAL A 7 5.36 2.19 -9.40
CA VAL A 7 4.11 2.95 -9.58
C VAL A 7 4.13 3.76 -10.89
N ARG A 8 5.27 4.38 -11.24
CA ARG A 8 5.42 5.04 -12.54
C ARG A 8 5.34 4.04 -13.70
N LEU A 9 5.96 2.87 -13.54
CA LEU A 9 5.85 1.79 -14.52
C LEU A 9 4.39 1.39 -14.73
N MET A 10 3.65 1.12 -13.66
CA MET A 10 2.22 0.76 -13.74
C MET A 10 1.40 1.79 -14.52
N ALA A 11 1.65 3.09 -14.26
CA ALA A 11 0.95 4.19 -14.94
C ALA A 11 1.33 4.32 -16.43
N SER A 12 2.51 3.85 -16.83
CA SER A 12 3.05 4.00 -18.20
C SER A 12 3.05 2.70 -19.01
N LEU A 13 2.47 1.62 -18.50
CA LEU A 13 2.39 0.35 -19.24
C LEU A 13 1.65 0.53 -20.57
N PRO A 14 2.11 -0.11 -21.66
CA PRO A 14 1.35 -0.14 -22.91
C PRO A 14 -0.06 -0.71 -22.75
N SER A 15 -0.24 -1.70 -21.86
CA SER A 15 -1.55 -2.26 -21.51
C SER A 15 -2.46 -1.24 -20.79
N MET A 16 -1.90 -0.35 -19.96
CA MET A 16 -2.64 0.75 -19.36
C MET A 16 -3.13 1.71 -20.44
N ALA A 17 -2.26 2.13 -21.35
CA ALA A 17 -2.66 2.99 -22.46
C ALA A 17 -3.74 2.32 -23.32
N ALA A 18 -3.60 1.02 -23.62
CA ALA A 18 -4.59 0.27 -24.40
C ALA A 18 -5.96 0.19 -23.73
N VAL A 19 -6.01 -0.04 -22.41
CA VAL A 19 -7.29 -0.11 -21.69
C VAL A 19 -7.97 1.26 -21.60
N LEU A 20 -7.20 2.34 -21.50
CA LEU A 20 -7.73 3.71 -21.48
C LEU A 20 -8.26 4.14 -22.84
N ASP A 21 -7.67 3.64 -23.95
CA ASP A 21 -8.09 3.94 -25.31
C ASP A 21 -9.31 3.07 -25.75
N LYS A 22 -9.20 1.76 -25.57
CA LYS A 22 -10.19 0.81 -26.07
C LYS A 22 -11.28 0.45 -25.08
N GLY A 23 -10.92 0.35 -23.79
CA GLY A 23 -11.86 -0.02 -22.72
C GLY A 23 -12.43 -1.44 -22.83
N ASP A 24 -11.86 -2.31 -23.68
CA ASP A 24 -12.33 -3.66 -23.91
C ASP A 24 -11.76 -4.68 -22.89
N ASP A 25 -12.41 -5.85 -22.84
CA ASP A 25 -12.01 -6.91 -21.90
C ASP A 25 -10.61 -7.47 -22.21
N ALA A 26 -10.18 -7.45 -23.47
CA ALA A 26 -8.86 -7.94 -23.86
C ALA A 26 -7.73 -7.01 -23.34
N ALA A 27 -7.92 -5.69 -23.46
CA ALA A 27 -6.97 -4.71 -22.90
C ALA A 27 -6.95 -4.77 -21.39
N LEU A 28 -8.11 -4.96 -20.74
CA LEU A 28 -8.18 -5.12 -19.28
C LEU A 28 -7.47 -6.40 -18.81
N ALA A 29 -7.63 -7.51 -19.55
CA ALA A 29 -6.93 -8.76 -19.26
C ALA A 29 -5.40 -8.61 -19.40
N ALA A 30 -4.92 -7.87 -20.42
CA ALA A 30 -3.50 -7.60 -20.60
C ALA A 30 -2.94 -6.78 -19.44
N LEU A 31 -3.62 -5.73 -19.01
CA LEU A 31 -3.23 -4.94 -17.83
C LEU A 31 -3.18 -5.78 -16.56
N THR A 32 -4.19 -6.64 -16.38
CA THR A 32 -4.24 -7.56 -15.23
C THR A 32 -3.04 -8.51 -15.25
N ALA A 33 -2.66 -9.06 -16.41
CA ALA A 33 -1.50 -9.93 -16.56
C ALA A 33 -0.19 -9.21 -16.21
N ASP A 34 -0.03 -7.94 -16.61
CA ASP A 34 1.14 -7.15 -16.25
C ASP A 34 1.23 -6.88 -14.75
N PHE A 35 0.10 -6.62 -14.08
CA PHE A 35 0.07 -6.46 -12.63
C PHE A 35 0.38 -7.77 -11.90
N VAL A 36 -0.09 -8.91 -12.41
CA VAL A 36 0.27 -10.24 -11.90
C VAL A 36 1.78 -10.47 -12.02
N ALA A 37 2.36 -10.20 -13.19
CA ALA A 37 3.79 -10.35 -13.42
C ALA A 37 4.63 -9.45 -12.49
N LEU A 38 4.22 -8.19 -12.31
CA LEU A 38 4.89 -7.27 -11.40
C LEU A 38 4.80 -7.77 -9.94
N SER A 39 3.61 -8.18 -9.49
CA SER A 39 3.39 -8.72 -8.15
C SER A 39 4.25 -9.97 -7.89
N ALA A 40 4.27 -10.92 -8.83
CA ALA A 40 5.08 -12.15 -8.75
C ALA A 40 6.59 -11.86 -8.71
N SER A 41 7.03 -10.88 -9.49
CA SER A 41 8.45 -10.50 -9.56
C SER A 41 8.92 -9.78 -8.29
N ARG A 42 8.13 -8.89 -7.75
CA ARG A 42 8.53 -8.04 -6.61
C ARG A 42 8.30 -8.70 -5.26
N ARG A 43 7.19 -9.40 -5.06
CA ARG A 43 6.78 -10.07 -3.82
C ARG A 43 6.73 -9.16 -2.58
N THR A 44 6.80 -7.85 -2.78
CA THR A 44 6.85 -6.82 -1.73
C THR A 44 5.58 -6.02 -1.63
N TYR A 45 4.62 -6.29 -2.51
CA TYR A 45 3.33 -5.61 -2.54
C TYR A 45 2.23 -6.51 -2.00
N ASP A 46 1.47 -6.02 -1.02
CA ASP A 46 0.24 -6.65 -0.57
C ASP A 46 -0.84 -6.57 -1.66
N GLN A 47 -0.92 -5.41 -2.33
CA GLN A 47 -1.91 -5.16 -3.39
C GLN A 47 -1.35 -4.24 -4.47
N LEU A 48 -1.70 -4.56 -5.72
CA LEU A 48 -1.54 -3.67 -6.88
C LEU A 48 -2.93 -3.41 -7.48
N ARG A 49 -3.27 -2.14 -7.72
CA ARG A 49 -4.61 -1.77 -8.20
C ARG A 49 -4.58 -0.67 -9.24
N TRP A 50 -5.54 -0.72 -10.17
CA TRP A 50 -6.02 0.43 -10.90
C TRP A 50 -7.44 0.76 -10.46
N ILE A 51 -7.65 2.01 -10.07
CA ILE A 51 -8.93 2.57 -9.62
C ILE A 51 -9.28 3.67 -10.61
N ASP A 52 -10.46 3.58 -11.24
CA ASP A 52 -10.87 4.56 -12.24
C ASP A 52 -11.27 5.93 -11.63
N GLU A 53 -11.61 6.90 -12.47
CA GLU A 53 -11.95 8.26 -12.06
C GLU A 53 -13.21 8.35 -11.19
N THR A 54 -14.05 7.33 -11.18
CA THR A 54 -15.23 7.22 -10.30
C THR A 54 -14.90 6.62 -8.93
N GLY A 55 -13.63 6.22 -8.75
CA GLY A 55 -13.17 5.54 -7.54
C GLY A 55 -13.43 4.04 -7.54
N MET A 56 -13.90 3.46 -8.64
CA MET A 56 -14.15 2.03 -8.74
C MET A 56 -12.86 1.27 -9.07
N GLU A 57 -12.54 0.23 -8.30
CA GLU A 57 -11.47 -0.70 -8.65
C GLU A 57 -11.81 -1.39 -9.99
N ARG A 58 -10.88 -1.36 -10.93
CA ARG A 58 -11.01 -2.02 -12.24
C ARG A 58 -10.09 -3.22 -12.37
N VAL A 59 -8.91 -3.12 -11.77
CA VAL A 59 -7.95 -4.20 -11.61
C VAL A 59 -7.48 -4.21 -10.16
N ARG A 60 -7.46 -5.39 -9.55
CA ARG A 60 -6.86 -5.62 -8.25
C ARG A 60 -6.16 -6.97 -8.24
N VAL A 61 -4.89 -6.95 -7.88
CA VAL A 61 -4.06 -8.14 -7.64
C VAL A 61 -3.58 -8.09 -6.20
N ASP A 62 -4.00 -9.06 -5.40
CA ASP A 62 -3.56 -9.26 -4.02
C ASP A 62 -2.41 -10.28 -4.01
N TYR A 63 -1.48 -10.17 -3.06
CA TYR A 63 -0.42 -11.15 -2.86
C TYR A 63 -0.77 -12.02 -1.65
N VAL A 64 -1.22 -13.23 -1.90
CA VAL A 64 -1.78 -14.14 -0.89
C VAL A 64 -1.04 -15.47 -0.94
N GLN A 65 -0.60 -15.99 0.21
CA GLN A 65 0.10 -17.28 0.30
C GLN A 65 1.31 -17.39 -0.66
N ASN A 66 2.06 -16.29 -0.78
CA ASN A 66 3.22 -16.16 -1.65
C ASN A 66 2.94 -16.22 -3.16
N GLU A 67 1.70 -15.99 -3.57
CA GLU A 67 1.28 -15.96 -4.97
C GLU A 67 0.38 -14.75 -5.27
N PRO A 68 0.45 -14.17 -6.48
CA PRO A 68 -0.50 -13.17 -6.93
C PRO A 68 -1.89 -13.78 -7.11
N PHE A 69 -2.90 -13.13 -6.59
CA PHE A 69 -4.30 -13.49 -6.72
C PHE A 69 -5.09 -12.36 -7.37
N VAL A 70 -5.66 -12.61 -8.55
CA VAL A 70 -6.55 -11.65 -9.22
C VAL A 70 -7.89 -11.63 -8.53
N VAL A 71 -8.28 -10.48 -8.00
CA VAL A 71 -9.57 -10.31 -7.32
C VAL A 71 -10.69 -10.34 -8.36
N PRO A 72 -11.69 -11.23 -8.25
CA PRO A 72 -12.81 -11.30 -9.16
C PRO A 72 -13.61 -10.01 -9.22
N ARG A 73 -14.18 -9.71 -10.39
CA ARG A 73 -14.87 -8.44 -10.68
C ARG A 73 -15.98 -8.10 -9.66
N GLU A 74 -16.72 -9.09 -9.22
CA GLU A 74 -17.81 -8.97 -8.24
C GLU A 74 -17.34 -8.62 -6.82
N ARG A 75 -16.04 -8.75 -6.55
CA ARG A 75 -15.42 -8.42 -5.27
C ARG A 75 -14.67 -7.09 -5.29
N LEU A 76 -14.56 -6.45 -6.46
CA LEU A 76 -13.96 -5.13 -6.59
C LEU A 76 -14.83 -4.07 -5.89
N GLN A 77 -14.19 -3.08 -5.30
CA GLN A 77 -14.84 -2.11 -4.41
C GLN A 77 -14.70 -0.68 -4.92
N ASN A 78 -15.67 0.16 -4.57
CA ASN A 78 -15.54 1.60 -4.78
C ASN A 78 -14.72 2.21 -3.62
N LYS A 79 -13.67 2.92 -3.96
CA LYS A 79 -12.72 3.57 -3.03
C LYS A 79 -12.76 5.10 -3.13
N ALA A 80 -13.79 5.70 -3.76
CA ALA A 80 -13.90 7.14 -3.99
C ALA A 80 -13.80 7.98 -2.70
N ARG A 81 -14.22 7.43 -1.56
CA ARG A 81 -14.20 8.12 -0.26
C ARG A 81 -12.91 7.89 0.54
N ARG A 82 -11.98 7.11 0.02
CA ARG A 82 -10.72 6.82 0.72
C ARG A 82 -9.73 7.96 0.49
N TYR A 83 -9.08 8.40 1.56
CA TYR A 83 -8.15 9.51 1.56
C TYR A 83 -7.04 9.35 0.50
N PHE A 84 -6.48 8.13 0.35
CA PHE A 84 -5.45 7.87 -0.65
C PHE A 84 -5.93 8.10 -2.08
N PHE A 85 -7.24 7.88 -2.36
CA PHE A 85 -7.82 8.18 -3.66
C PHE A 85 -8.01 9.68 -3.85
N THR A 86 -8.69 10.34 -2.89
CA THR A 86 -8.98 11.79 -2.98
C THR A 86 -7.70 12.62 -3.05
N ASP A 87 -6.71 12.29 -2.22
CA ASP A 87 -5.45 13.02 -2.18
C ASP A 87 -4.63 12.81 -3.45
N THR A 88 -4.56 11.57 -3.98
CA THR A 88 -3.86 11.29 -5.24
C THR A 88 -4.51 11.99 -6.43
N MET A 89 -5.85 12.06 -6.47
CA MET A 89 -6.59 12.74 -7.54
C MET A 89 -6.34 14.25 -7.58
N GLN A 90 -5.86 14.85 -6.49
CA GLN A 90 -5.56 16.29 -6.38
C GLN A 90 -4.08 16.63 -6.65
N LEU A 91 -3.22 15.65 -6.82
CA LEU A 91 -1.79 15.86 -7.05
C LEU A 91 -1.54 16.53 -8.42
N ALA A 92 -0.40 17.20 -8.53
CA ALA A 92 0.08 17.63 -9.83
C ALA A 92 0.49 16.42 -10.71
N PRO A 93 0.42 16.56 -12.04
CA PRO A 93 0.82 15.48 -12.95
C PRO A 93 2.24 14.99 -12.69
N GLY A 94 2.39 13.66 -12.56
CA GLY A 94 3.69 13.02 -12.32
C GLY A 94 4.12 12.94 -10.86
N GLU A 95 3.38 13.58 -9.95
CA GLU A 95 3.61 13.43 -8.50
C GLU A 95 3.15 12.06 -8.01
N ILE A 96 3.79 11.60 -6.96
CA ILE A 96 3.47 10.33 -6.29
C ILE A 96 2.95 10.64 -4.89
N PHE A 97 1.76 10.17 -4.61
CA PHE A 97 1.21 10.10 -3.27
C PHE A 97 1.96 9.02 -2.47
N VAL A 98 2.30 9.33 -1.22
CA VAL A 98 2.86 8.38 -0.27
C VAL A 98 2.09 8.49 1.03
N SER A 99 1.43 7.42 1.44
CA SER A 99 0.70 7.41 2.70
C SER A 99 1.66 7.32 3.90
N PRO A 100 1.21 7.70 5.10
CA PRO A 100 1.79 7.17 6.33
C PRO A 100 1.83 5.63 6.31
N LEU A 101 2.66 5.04 7.18
CA LEU A 101 2.56 3.60 7.48
C LEU A 101 1.22 3.36 8.19
N ASP A 102 0.37 2.53 7.60
CA ASP A 102 -1.04 2.41 7.95
C ASP A 102 -1.47 0.93 7.96
N LEU A 103 -2.57 0.62 8.60
CA LEU A 103 -3.12 -0.73 8.55
C LEU A 103 -3.95 -0.93 7.29
N ASN A 104 -3.88 -2.13 6.72
CA ASN A 104 -4.77 -2.44 5.62
C ASN A 104 -6.21 -2.58 6.12
N VAL A 105 -7.12 -1.85 5.46
CA VAL A 105 -8.55 -1.81 5.79
C VAL A 105 -9.35 -2.30 4.59
N GLU A 106 -10.07 -3.39 4.77
CA GLU A 106 -10.97 -3.97 3.78
C GLU A 106 -12.40 -4.01 4.34
N GLN A 107 -13.37 -3.58 3.54
CA GLN A 107 -14.78 -3.51 3.93
C GLN A 107 -15.00 -2.77 5.27
N ASP A 108 -14.28 -1.63 5.44
CA ASP A 108 -14.30 -0.77 6.63
C ASP A 108 -13.84 -1.47 7.93
N ARG A 109 -13.10 -2.59 7.81
CA ARG A 109 -12.50 -3.30 8.94
C ARG A 109 -11.00 -3.48 8.72
N VAL A 110 -10.23 -3.37 9.80
CA VAL A 110 -8.81 -3.73 9.78
C VAL A 110 -8.68 -5.20 9.42
N GLU A 111 -7.85 -5.50 8.43
CA GLU A 111 -7.60 -6.87 7.98
C GLU A 111 -6.89 -7.68 9.07
N THR A 112 -7.31 -8.93 9.25
CA THR A 112 -6.68 -9.87 10.17
C THR A 112 -6.11 -11.07 9.38
N PRO A 113 -4.82 -11.42 9.54
CA PRO A 113 -3.84 -10.81 10.46
C PRO A 113 -3.49 -9.39 10.08
N ILE A 114 -3.07 -8.59 11.07
CA ILE A 114 -2.71 -7.18 10.89
C ILE A 114 -1.58 -7.05 9.88
N LYS A 115 -1.82 -6.27 8.82
CA LYS A 115 -0.86 -6.01 7.76
C LYS A 115 -0.58 -4.50 7.69
N PRO A 116 0.57 -4.05 8.21
CA PRO A 116 1.01 -2.69 7.98
C PRO A 116 1.39 -2.50 6.51
N VAL A 117 0.95 -1.40 5.92
CA VAL A 117 1.23 -1.06 4.53
C VAL A 117 1.59 0.41 4.37
N ILE A 118 2.43 0.70 3.39
CA ILE A 118 2.62 2.04 2.84
C ILE A 118 2.02 2.05 1.45
N ARG A 119 1.13 3.01 1.18
CA ARG A 119 0.51 3.16 -0.13
C ARG A 119 1.28 4.18 -0.96
N LEU A 120 1.67 3.79 -2.15
CA LEU A 120 2.17 4.72 -3.15
C LEU A 120 1.18 4.73 -4.31
N ALA A 121 0.78 5.93 -4.73
CA ALA A 121 -0.20 6.07 -5.81
C ALA A 121 0.19 7.21 -6.77
N MET A 122 -0.32 7.11 -7.99
CA MET A 122 -0.09 8.10 -9.04
C MET A 122 -1.31 8.20 -9.95
N GLN A 123 -1.58 9.39 -10.43
CA GLN A 123 -2.61 9.63 -11.43
C GLN A 123 -2.32 8.90 -12.74
N VAL A 124 -3.38 8.44 -13.40
CA VAL A 124 -3.36 7.88 -14.75
C VAL A 124 -4.17 8.79 -15.66
N LYS A 125 -3.60 9.13 -16.82
CA LYS A 125 -4.24 9.97 -17.85
C LYS A 125 -4.28 9.24 -19.18
N ASP A 126 -5.34 9.47 -19.93
CA ASP A 126 -5.43 8.99 -21.31
C ASP A 126 -4.58 9.82 -22.29
N GLY A 127 -4.56 9.43 -23.57
CA GLY A 127 -3.83 10.12 -24.62
C GLY A 127 -4.28 11.56 -24.87
N ALA A 128 -5.48 11.95 -24.42
CA ALA A 128 -5.99 13.32 -24.45
C ALA A 128 -5.65 14.11 -23.19
N GLY A 129 -4.94 13.52 -22.24
CA GLY A 129 -4.58 14.14 -20.95
C GLY A 129 -5.69 14.16 -19.92
N GLN A 130 -6.82 13.49 -20.20
CA GLN A 130 -7.92 13.39 -19.25
C GLN A 130 -7.56 12.45 -18.10
N LEU A 131 -7.88 12.84 -16.87
CA LEU A 131 -7.65 12.03 -15.68
C LEU A 131 -8.59 10.82 -15.66
N ARG A 132 -8.02 9.62 -15.64
CA ARG A 132 -8.72 8.33 -15.72
C ARG A 132 -8.54 7.49 -14.47
N GLY A 133 -8.24 8.13 -13.36
CA GLY A 133 -8.08 7.50 -12.07
C GLY A 133 -6.64 7.42 -11.58
N ILE A 134 -6.35 6.40 -10.79
CA ILE A 134 -5.05 6.21 -10.16
C ILE A 134 -4.57 4.76 -10.25
N VAL A 135 -3.27 4.56 -10.33
CA VAL A 135 -2.63 3.29 -9.93
C VAL A 135 -2.13 3.40 -8.51
N ILE A 136 -2.21 2.31 -7.77
CA ILE A 136 -1.78 2.28 -6.38
C ILE A 136 -1.14 0.94 -6.03
N ALA A 137 -0.01 1.00 -5.32
CA ALA A 137 0.69 -0.13 -4.76
C ALA A 137 0.68 -0.04 -3.23
N ASN A 138 0.17 -1.07 -2.57
CA ASN A 138 0.31 -1.26 -1.14
C ASN A 138 1.60 -2.03 -0.89
N TYR A 139 2.63 -1.36 -0.41
CA TYR A 139 3.90 -1.97 -0.05
C TYR A 139 3.83 -2.54 1.37
N PHE A 140 4.27 -3.78 1.58
CA PHE A 140 4.30 -4.38 2.91
C PHE A 140 5.20 -3.57 3.85
N GLY A 141 4.61 -3.05 4.91
CA GLY A 141 5.34 -2.30 5.94
C GLY A 141 6.34 -3.16 6.72
N SER A 142 6.12 -4.48 6.79
CA SER A 142 7.07 -5.42 7.40
C SER A 142 8.46 -5.32 6.77
N TYR A 143 8.57 -5.23 5.45
CA TYR A 143 9.88 -5.05 4.79
C TYR A 143 10.59 -3.76 5.21
N LEU A 144 9.86 -2.70 5.48
CA LEU A 144 10.45 -1.47 6.03
C LEU A 144 10.92 -1.69 7.46
N LEU A 145 10.11 -2.34 8.29
CA LEU A 145 10.45 -2.62 9.68
C LEU A 145 11.65 -3.57 9.78
N ASP A 146 11.71 -4.61 8.95
CA ASP A 146 12.83 -5.54 8.88
C ASP A 146 14.14 -4.82 8.52
N LYS A 147 14.10 -3.88 7.56
CA LYS A 147 15.27 -3.06 7.22
C LYS A 147 15.75 -2.18 8.38
N PHE A 148 14.85 -1.66 9.19
CA PHE A 148 15.24 -0.93 10.41
C PHE A 148 15.88 -1.85 11.44
N THR A 149 15.37 -3.06 11.60
CA THR A 149 15.95 -4.05 12.51
C THR A 149 17.36 -4.46 12.06
N GLU A 150 17.56 -4.75 10.77
CA GLU A 150 18.87 -5.06 10.20
C GLU A 150 19.90 -3.93 10.47
N VAL A 151 19.51 -2.67 10.26
CA VAL A 151 20.39 -1.52 10.50
C VAL A 151 20.74 -1.38 11.98
N THR A 152 19.78 -1.69 12.87
CA THR A 152 19.99 -1.59 14.32
C THR A 152 20.93 -2.67 14.82
N GLU A 153 20.81 -3.89 14.31
CA GLU A 153 21.65 -5.04 14.67
C GLU A 153 23.07 -4.93 14.11
N ALA A 154 23.25 -4.29 12.95
CA ALA A 154 24.55 -4.11 12.32
C ALA A 154 25.45 -3.10 13.05
N HIS A 155 24.92 -2.30 13.96
CA HIS A 155 25.70 -1.37 14.78
C HIS A 155 26.03 -2.01 16.12
N GLU A 156 27.24 -2.55 16.24
CA GLU A 156 27.82 -3.03 17.52
C GLU A 156 27.88 -1.85 18.51
N GLY A 157 26.94 -1.79 19.42
CA GLY A 157 26.91 -0.82 20.50
C GLY A 157 25.51 -0.25 20.71
N ASN A 158 25.18 0.04 21.92
CA ASN A 158 23.94 0.53 22.53
C ASN A 158 23.08 1.56 21.76
N VAL A 159 23.06 1.52 20.43
CA VAL A 159 22.20 2.37 19.60
C VAL A 159 20.86 1.64 19.38
N ARG A 160 19.79 2.15 19.97
CA ARG A 160 18.43 1.71 19.68
C ARG A 160 17.80 2.67 18.68
N VAL A 161 17.48 2.18 17.51
CA VAL A 161 16.71 2.94 16.51
C VAL A 161 15.24 2.62 16.69
N ASN A 162 14.46 3.65 16.93
CA ASN A 162 13.00 3.54 17.06
C ASN A 162 12.35 4.32 15.93
N LEU A 163 11.32 3.75 15.32
CA LEU A 163 10.55 4.40 14.29
C LEU A 163 9.27 4.97 14.92
N LEU A 164 9.05 6.27 14.71
CA LEU A 164 7.82 6.95 15.10
C LEU A 164 7.13 7.53 13.86
N ASN A 165 5.81 7.62 13.89
CA ASN A 165 5.09 8.43 12.92
C ASN A 165 5.20 9.92 13.27
N ARG A 166 4.69 10.79 12.37
CA ARG A 166 4.70 12.25 12.56
C ARG A 166 3.92 12.71 13.81
N ASP A 167 2.99 11.91 14.30
CA ASP A 167 2.13 12.21 15.44
C ASP A 167 2.73 11.70 16.76
N GLY A 168 3.94 11.11 16.70
CA GLY A 168 4.69 10.62 17.85
C GLY A 168 4.27 9.22 18.33
N TYR A 169 3.61 8.43 17.48
CA TYR A 169 3.32 7.03 17.80
C TYR A 169 4.44 6.11 17.35
N TRP A 170 4.77 5.14 18.17
CA TRP A 170 5.75 4.12 17.85
C TRP A 170 5.29 3.25 16.68
N LEU A 171 6.14 3.13 15.67
CA LEU A 171 5.95 2.19 14.56
C LEU A 171 6.86 0.95 14.71
N SER A 172 7.95 1.09 15.45
CA SER A 172 8.84 0.00 15.83
C SER A 172 9.47 0.33 17.17
N ALA A 173 9.34 -0.56 18.15
CA ALA A 173 10.04 -0.51 19.42
C ALA A 173 10.42 -1.92 19.83
N PRO A 174 11.54 -2.14 20.54
CA PRO A 174 11.82 -3.43 21.15
C PRO A 174 10.73 -3.75 22.15
N LEU A 175 10.00 -4.84 21.91
CA LEU A 175 9.03 -5.36 22.88
C LEU A 175 9.80 -5.96 24.07
N ALA A 176 9.44 -5.56 25.29
CA ALA A 176 9.77 -6.40 26.42
C ALA A 176 8.94 -7.69 26.30
N ALA A 177 9.55 -8.83 26.57
CA ALA A 177 8.96 -10.16 26.35
C ALA A 177 7.60 -10.38 27.03
N ASP A 178 7.25 -9.55 28.03
CA ASP A 178 5.99 -9.62 28.78
C ASP A 178 4.84 -8.81 28.16
N ASP A 179 5.13 -7.97 27.17
CA ASP A 179 4.14 -7.07 26.56
C ASP A 179 3.38 -7.69 25.36
N GLU A 180 3.93 -8.74 24.75
CA GLU A 180 3.38 -9.33 23.54
C GLU A 180 1.97 -9.91 23.71
N ALA A 181 1.67 -10.49 24.88
CA ALA A 181 0.39 -11.12 25.16
C ALA A 181 -0.74 -10.13 25.51
N GLN A 182 -0.40 -8.95 26.03
CA GLN A 182 -1.39 -7.94 26.43
C GLN A 182 -1.78 -7.01 25.27
N HIS A 183 -0.95 -6.90 24.24
CA HIS A 183 -1.16 -5.99 23.11
C HIS A 183 -2.16 -6.50 22.08
N LEU A 184 -2.32 -7.81 21.96
CA LEU A 184 -3.25 -8.43 21.03
C LEU A 184 -4.71 -8.41 21.49
N GLN A 185 -4.99 -8.11 22.77
CA GLN A 185 -6.34 -8.13 23.34
C GLN A 185 -6.97 -6.75 23.60
N GLY A 186 -6.23 -5.67 23.53
CA GLY A 186 -6.73 -4.31 23.81
C GLY A 186 -6.72 -3.45 22.57
N ASN A 187 -7.79 -2.71 22.34
CA ASN A 187 -8.00 -1.72 21.30
C ASN A 187 -6.68 -1.10 20.78
N PRO A 188 -6.27 -1.38 19.55
CA PRO A 188 -4.93 -1.09 19.04
C PRO A 188 -4.75 0.38 18.70
N GLY A 189 -5.11 1.28 19.41
CA GLY A 189 -5.06 2.62 18.89
C GLY A 189 -4.64 3.66 19.85
N ARG A 190 -3.65 3.69 20.57
CA ARG A 190 -3.18 4.94 21.14
C ARG A 190 -2.23 4.78 22.32
N ARG A 191 -0.93 4.73 22.08
CA ARG A 191 -0.01 5.24 23.09
C ARG A 191 1.01 6.15 22.46
N ARG A 192 1.08 7.40 22.90
CA ARG A 192 2.15 8.33 22.62
C ARG A 192 3.47 7.84 23.23
N ALA A 193 4.58 8.27 22.67
CA ALA A 193 5.96 7.91 23.04
C ALA A 193 6.41 8.34 24.46
N THR A 194 5.56 8.28 25.45
CA THR A 194 5.92 8.58 26.85
C THR A 194 6.21 7.34 27.69
N GLY A 195 6.20 6.16 27.09
CA GLY A 195 6.55 4.90 27.74
C GLY A 195 6.13 3.74 26.85
N SER A 196 7.10 3.05 26.35
CA SER A 196 7.08 1.71 25.76
C SER A 196 5.73 1.16 25.28
N THR A 197 5.36 1.34 24.00
CA THR A 197 4.65 0.34 23.20
C THR A 197 4.31 0.79 21.79
N LEU A 198 4.31 -0.14 20.86
CA LEU A 198 4.01 -0.05 19.42
C LEU A 198 2.57 0.36 19.11
N TRP A 199 2.37 1.24 18.12
CA TRP A 199 1.01 1.59 17.69
C TRP A 199 0.85 2.01 16.26
N TRP A 200 -0.20 1.47 15.67
CA TRP A 200 -0.78 1.80 14.40
C TRP A 200 -2.02 2.67 14.62
N HIS A 201 -2.19 3.72 13.83
CA HIS A 201 -3.41 4.49 13.81
C HIS A 201 -4.17 4.20 12.50
N PRO A 202 -5.37 3.61 12.52
CA PRO A 202 -6.22 3.57 11.34
C PRO A 202 -6.76 4.98 11.10
N SER A 203 -6.43 5.57 9.97
CA SER A 203 -7.03 6.81 9.45
C SER A 203 -8.20 6.49 8.53
#